data_86227c446a5f79e048f245aff9741d31
#
_entry.id   86227c446a5f79e048f245aff9741d31
#
_cell.length_a   1.000
_cell.length_b   1.000
_cell.length_c   1.000
_cell.angle_alpha   90.00
_cell.angle_beta   90.00
_cell.angle_gamma   90.00
#
_symmetry.space_group_name_H-M   'P 1'
#
loop_
_entity.id
_entity.type
_entity.pdbx_description
1 polymer ?
#
loop_
_entity_poly.entity_id
_entity_poly.type
_entity_poly.pdbx_seq_one_letter_code
_entity_poly.pdbx_strand_id
1 'polypeptide(L)'
;MLSFFNKQKTKTTVSTYNLKAFLSGKVIPIENVNDQVFSAKILGDGLAIEPESEIIVAPCDGVVSTVMADSKHAVGITTKNGMELLIHEGIDTVALNGEGFELFVKEGDNVKEGDKLIRFDAKLIKSKGYQTTCILVVTNSDDFPNLNFYTGMNAVVGKTVIVDVK
;
A
#
# COMPACT_ATOMS: atom_id res chain seq x y z
N MET A 1 -52.13 -21.41 1.47
CA MET A 1 -51.31 -20.66 0.58
C MET A 1 -49.98 -20.35 1.20
N LEU A 2 -49.05 -21.07 0.80
CA LEU A 2 -47.69 -20.94 1.28
C LEU A 2 -47.02 -19.80 0.55
N SER A 3 -46.94 -18.66 1.20
CA SER A 3 -45.97 -17.72 0.80
C SER A 3 -44.62 -18.37 1.05
N PHE A 4 -44.07 -18.91 0.00
CA PHE A 4 -42.67 -19.21 0.02
C PHE A 4 -41.95 -17.88 0.10
N PHE A 5 -41.81 -17.37 1.29
CA PHE A 5 -40.62 -16.65 1.57
C PHE A 5 -39.49 -17.67 1.44
N ASN A 6 -39.13 -17.89 0.21
CA ASN A 6 -37.78 -18.24 -0.05
C ASN A 6 -37.04 -17.10 0.57
N LYS A 7 -36.69 -17.22 1.83
CA LYS A 7 -35.51 -16.59 2.33
C LYS A 7 -34.41 -17.21 1.49
N GLN A 8 -34.30 -16.74 0.25
CA GLN A 8 -32.97 -16.70 -0.29
C GLN A 8 -32.19 -16.04 0.82
N LYS A 9 -31.48 -16.87 1.55
CA LYS A 9 -30.32 -16.40 2.23
C LYS A 9 -29.62 -15.68 1.12
N THR A 10 -29.85 -14.39 1.02
CA THR A 10 -28.92 -13.54 0.33
C THR A 10 -27.62 -14.00 0.92
N LYS A 11 -26.88 -14.81 0.16
CA LYS A 11 -25.48 -14.97 0.43
C LYS A 11 -25.03 -13.52 0.42
N THR A 12 -24.92 -12.93 1.59
CA THR A 12 -24.08 -11.80 1.75
C THR A 12 -22.73 -12.34 1.33
N THR A 13 -22.44 -12.24 0.04
CA THR A 13 -21.10 -12.31 -0.43
C THR A 13 -20.45 -11.15 0.27
N VAL A 14 -19.76 -11.46 1.37
CA VAL A 14 -18.86 -10.51 1.98
C VAL A 14 -17.90 -10.19 0.87
N SER A 15 -18.13 -9.05 0.21
CA SER A 15 -17.26 -8.61 -0.86
C SER A 15 -15.89 -8.36 -0.25
N THR A 16 -14.98 -9.29 -0.49
CA THR A 16 -13.59 -9.15 -0.07
C THR A 16 -12.99 -8.01 -0.86
N TYR A 17 -12.59 -6.97 -0.18
CA TYR A 17 -11.85 -5.87 -0.80
C TYR A 17 -10.36 -6.19 -0.76
N ASN A 18 -9.73 -6.22 -1.91
CA ASN A 18 -8.35 -6.66 -2.06
C ASN A 18 -7.43 -5.52 -2.45
N LEU A 19 -6.24 -5.50 -1.86
CA LEU A 19 -5.12 -4.70 -2.34
C LEU A 19 -4.12 -5.62 -3.02
N LYS A 20 -3.68 -5.24 -4.21
CA LYS A 20 -2.64 -5.95 -4.95
C LYS A 20 -1.27 -5.35 -4.69
N ALA A 21 -0.25 -6.15 -4.91
CA ALA A 21 1.14 -5.72 -4.70
C ALA A 21 1.43 -4.44 -5.47
N PHE A 22 1.93 -3.46 -4.78
CA PHE A 22 2.33 -2.15 -5.30
C PHE A 22 3.76 -2.14 -5.87
N LEU A 23 4.51 -3.19 -5.63
CA LEU A 23 5.84 -3.50 -6.16
C LEU A 23 6.00 -5.01 -6.28
N SER A 24 6.90 -5.45 -7.14
CA SER A 24 7.42 -6.82 -7.09
C SER A 24 8.51 -6.91 -6.03
N GLY A 25 8.53 -8.02 -5.30
CA GLY A 25 9.54 -8.31 -4.29
C GLY A 25 9.01 -9.12 -3.12
N LYS A 26 9.86 -9.32 -2.13
CA LYS A 26 9.52 -10.09 -0.94
C LYS A 26 8.65 -9.27 -0.01
N VAL A 27 7.49 -9.80 0.33
CA VAL A 27 6.57 -9.18 1.30
C VAL A 27 6.98 -9.60 2.71
N ILE A 28 7.22 -8.61 3.56
CA ILE A 28 7.62 -8.82 4.95
C ILE A 28 6.59 -8.22 5.92
N PRO A 29 6.48 -8.78 7.12
CA PRO A 29 5.66 -8.18 8.19
C PRO A 29 6.15 -6.76 8.52
N ILE A 30 5.22 -5.87 8.86
CA ILE A 30 5.58 -4.50 9.22
C ILE A 30 6.50 -4.45 10.44
N GLU A 31 6.39 -5.42 11.35
CA GLU A 31 7.23 -5.55 12.53
C GLU A 31 8.72 -5.74 12.19
N ASN A 32 9.02 -6.21 10.97
CA ASN A 32 10.38 -6.43 10.49
C ASN A 32 10.99 -5.22 9.78
N VAL A 33 10.25 -4.13 9.64
CA VAL A 33 10.75 -2.89 9.06
C VAL A 33 11.75 -2.25 10.02
N ASN A 34 12.89 -1.81 9.49
CA ASN A 34 13.96 -1.19 10.27
C ASN A 34 13.68 0.29 10.56
N ASP A 35 12.52 0.57 11.11
CA ASP A 35 12.07 1.90 11.54
C ASP A 35 10.99 1.71 12.60
N GLN A 36 11.22 2.21 13.81
CA GLN A 36 10.31 1.99 14.93
C GLN A 36 8.93 2.62 14.77
N VAL A 37 8.82 3.72 14.04
CA VAL A 37 7.54 4.36 13.76
C VAL A 37 6.62 3.42 12.98
N PHE A 38 7.19 2.69 12.02
CA PHE A 38 6.44 1.70 11.24
C PHE A 38 6.32 0.37 11.99
N SER A 39 7.43 -0.17 12.51
CA SER A 39 7.45 -1.51 13.12
C SER A 39 6.61 -1.61 14.40
N ALA A 40 6.49 -0.52 15.15
CA ALA A 40 5.64 -0.43 16.34
C ALA A 40 4.17 -0.12 16.00
N LYS A 41 3.82 -0.03 14.73
CA LYS A 41 2.45 0.28 14.25
C LYS A 41 1.90 1.62 14.77
N ILE A 42 2.77 2.59 14.98
CA ILE A 42 2.38 3.92 15.48
C ILE A 42 1.47 4.63 14.48
N LEU A 43 1.74 4.47 13.18
CA LEU A 43 0.93 5.07 12.11
C LEU A 43 -0.27 4.20 11.71
N GLY A 44 -0.28 2.94 12.07
CA GLY A 44 -1.29 1.95 11.72
C GLY A 44 -0.66 0.60 11.40
N ASP A 45 -1.50 -0.40 11.13
CA ASP A 45 -1.05 -1.71 10.70
C ASP A 45 -0.76 -1.74 9.20
N GLY A 46 0.09 -2.65 8.77
CA GLY A 46 0.51 -2.72 7.39
C GLY A 46 1.46 -3.87 7.10
N LEU A 47 2.18 -3.70 6.01
CA LEU A 47 3.25 -4.61 5.58
C LEU A 47 4.29 -3.81 4.80
N ALA A 48 5.35 -4.48 4.40
CA ALA A 48 6.35 -3.87 3.53
C ALA A 48 6.78 -4.84 2.43
N ILE A 49 7.37 -4.30 1.38
CA ILE A 49 7.98 -5.07 0.29
C ILE A 49 9.44 -4.67 0.18
N GLU A 50 10.32 -5.66 0.18
CA GLU A 50 11.72 -5.49 -0.22
C GLU A 50 11.76 -5.51 -1.75
N PRO A 51 12.01 -4.36 -2.42
CA PRO A 51 11.69 -4.22 -3.83
C PRO A 51 12.64 -4.98 -4.76
N GLU A 52 12.07 -5.59 -5.79
CA GLU A 52 12.76 -6.12 -6.97
C GLU A 52 12.37 -5.34 -8.23
N SER A 53 11.53 -4.35 -8.09
CA SER A 53 11.11 -3.42 -9.14
C SER A 53 11.19 -1.98 -8.64
N GLU A 54 11.09 -0.99 -9.53
CA GLU A 54 11.37 0.41 -9.20
C GLU A 54 10.21 1.35 -9.50
N ILE A 55 9.05 0.81 -9.89
CA ILE A 55 7.84 1.60 -10.12
C ILE A 55 6.75 1.14 -9.16
N ILE A 56 6.38 2.02 -8.27
CA ILE A 56 5.27 1.82 -7.34
C ILE A 56 3.98 2.14 -8.05
N VAL A 57 3.04 1.19 -8.00
CA VAL A 57 1.72 1.34 -8.61
C VAL A 57 0.62 1.35 -7.55
N ALA A 58 -0.54 1.91 -7.91
CA ALA A 58 -1.71 1.90 -7.05
C ALA A 58 -2.17 0.46 -6.78
N PRO A 59 -2.31 0.07 -5.50
CA PRO A 59 -2.73 -1.29 -5.13
C PRO A 59 -4.24 -1.53 -5.34
N CYS A 60 -4.98 -0.48 -5.59
CA CYS A 60 -6.43 -0.48 -5.82
C CYS A 60 -6.86 0.85 -6.42
N ASP A 61 -8.12 0.92 -6.85
CA ASP A 61 -8.74 2.18 -7.22
C ASP A 61 -8.91 3.09 -6.00
N GLY A 62 -8.76 4.39 -6.19
CA GLY A 62 -8.93 5.36 -5.13
C GLY A 62 -8.64 6.79 -5.57
N VAL A 63 -8.50 7.65 -4.58
CA VAL A 63 -8.16 9.07 -4.76
C VAL A 63 -6.87 9.36 -4.02
N VAL A 64 -5.95 10.04 -4.66
CA VAL A 64 -4.73 10.50 -4.00
C VAL A 64 -5.09 11.57 -2.98
N SER A 65 -4.94 11.23 -1.70
CA SER A 65 -5.29 12.11 -0.58
C SER A 65 -4.17 13.07 -0.20
N THR A 66 -2.93 12.63 -0.41
CA THR A 66 -1.76 13.45 -0.13
C THR A 66 -0.55 12.97 -0.93
N VAL A 67 0.35 13.88 -1.20
CA VAL A 67 1.67 13.60 -1.76
C VAL A 67 2.71 14.42 -1.02
N MET A 68 3.93 13.89 -0.95
CA MET A 68 5.08 14.65 -0.48
C MET A 68 5.77 15.28 -1.70
N ALA A 69 5.31 16.46 -2.11
CA ALA A 69 5.70 17.07 -3.38
C ALA A 69 7.21 17.35 -3.50
N ASP A 70 7.88 17.66 -2.40
CA ASP A 70 9.31 17.96 -2.39
C ASP A 70 10.17 16.70 -2.31
N SER A 71 9.87 15.82 -1.37
CA SER A 71 10.63 14.58 -1.13
C SER A 71 10.23 13.42 -2.04
N LYS A 72 9.01 13.44 -2.58
CA LYS A 72 8.46 12.50 -3.59
C LYS A 72 8.50 11.02 -3.19
N HIS A 73 8.69 10.72 -1.92
CA HIS A 73 8.90 9.35 -1.43
C HIS A 73 7.63 8.70 -0.86
N ALA A 74 6.55 9.45 -0.70
CA ALA A 74 5.33 8.95 -0.09
C ALA A 74 4.07 9.50 -0.77
N VAL A 75 3.06 8.62 -0.86
CA VAL A 75 1.73 8.93 -1.41
C VAL A 75 0.67 8.33 -0.51
N GLY A 76 -0.34 9.13 -0.19
CA GLY A 76 -1.57 8.67 0.48
C GLY A 76 -2.68 8.42 -0.53
N ILE A 77 -3.47 7.38 -0.32
CA ILE A 77 -4.63 7.03 -1.14
C ILE A 77 -5.82 6.74 -0.22
N THR A 78 -6.95 7.38 -0.52
CA THR A 78 -8.24 7.01 0.05
C THR A 78 -8.91 6.01 -0.88
N THR A 79 -9.20 4.83 -0.38
CA THR A 79 -9.84 3.77 -1.16
C THR A 79 -11.36 3.95 -1.19
N LYS A 80 -12.04 3.22 -2.10
CA LYS A 80 -13.51 3.29 -2.21
C LYS A 80 -14.23 2.78 -0.98
N ASN A 81 -13.64 1.84 -0.23
CA ASN A 81 -14.21 1.33 1.02
C ASN A 81 -13.80 2.12 2.27
N GLY A 82 -13.13 3.26 2.09
CA GLY A 82 -12.78 4.17 3.18
C GLY A 82 -11.45 3.89 3.89
N MET A 83 -10.64 2.94 3.41
CA MET A 83 -9.29 2.78 3.94
C MET A 83 -8.41 3.98 3.55
N GLU A 84 -7.59 4.42 4.48
CA GLU A 84 -6.57 5.43 4.26
C GLU A 84 -5.21 4.74 4.17
N LEU A 85 -4.66 4.70 2.95
CA LEU A 85 -3.37 4.05 2.68
C LEU A 85 -2.26 5.09 2.66
N LEU A 86 -1.12 4.74 3.25
CA LEU A 86 0.14 5.45 3.08
C LEU A 86 1.15 4.48 2.45
N ILE A 87 1.70 4.84 1.31
CA ILE A 87 2.79 4.12 0.67
C ILE A 87 4.04 4.98 0.80
N HIS A 88 5.07 4.42 1.44
CA HIS A 88 6.29 5.14 1.81
C HIS A 88 7.50 4.38 1.29
N GLU A 89 8.22 4.97 0.33
CA GLU A 89 9.39 4.35 -0.27
C GLU A 89 10.66 4.68 0.51
N GLY A 90 11.28 3.61 1.00
CA GLY A 90 12.56 3.67 1.68
C GLY A 90 12.46 4.05 3.15
N ILE A 91 13.58 3.90 3.83
CA ILE A 91 13.76 4.27 5.23
C ILE A 91 14.54 5.58 5.29
N ASP A 92 13.98 6.59 5.95
CA ASP A 92 14.56 7.94 6.09
C ASP A 92 14.84 8.67 4.77
N THR A 93 14.26 8.22 3.68
CA THR A 93 14.49 8.76 2.32
C THR A 93 13.93 10.17 2.12
N VAL A 94 13.16 10.69 3.04
CA VAL A 94 12.78 12.11 3.11
C VAL A 94 14.01 13.02 3.04
N ALA A 95 15.13 12.59 3.59
CA ALA A 95 16.38 13.33 3.61
C ALA A 95 17.03 13.51 2.22
N LEU A 96 16.60 12.74 1.22
CA LEU A 96 17.08 12.87 -0.17
C LEU A 96 16.46 14.05 -0.92
N ASN A 97 15.45 14.69 -0.37
CA ASN A 97 14.77 15.86 -0.94
C ASN A 97 14.31 15.67 -2.40
N GLY A 98 13.85 14.46 -2.71
CA GLY A 98 13.35 14.09 -4.04
C GLY A 98 14.41 13.54 -5.00
N GLU A 99 15.69 13.56 -4.62
CA GLU A 99 16.74 12.97 -5.45
C GLU A 99 16.53 11.46 -5.58
N GLY A 100 16.47 10.97 -6.83
CA GLY A 100 16.23 9.57 -7.12
C GLY A 100 14.74 9.19 -7.14
N PHE A 101 13.83 10.15 -7.06
CA PHE A 101 12.38 9.92 -7.11
C PHE A 101 11.72 10.71 -8.24
N GLU A 102 10.71 10.09 -8.84
CA GLU A 102 9.80 10.74 -9.79
C GLU A 102 8.36 10.46 -9.35
N LEU A 103 7.58 11.52 -9.17
CA LEU A 103 6.19 11.45 -8.74
C LEU A 103 5.28 11.61 -9.96
N PHE A 104 4.35 10.65 -10.16
CA PHE A 104 3.43 10.64 -11.32
C PHE A 104 2.04 11.18 -11.00
N VAL A 105 1.75 11.43 -9.74
CA VAL A 105 0.42 11.84 -9.27
C VAL A 105 0.50 13.07 -8.40
N LYS A 106 -0.63 13.74 -8.27
CA LYS A 106 -0.83 14.88 -7.38
C LYS A 106 -2.06 14.66 -6.51
N GLU A 107 -2.16 15.41 -5.43
CA GLU A 107 -3.33 15.41 -4.56
C GLU A 107 -4.61 15.67 -5.35
N GLY A 108 -5.63 14.87 -5.10
CA GLY A 108 -6.91 14.92 -5.76
C GLY A 108 -7.04 14.06 -7.02
N ASP A 109 -5.96 13.48 -7.53
CA ASP A 109 -6.01 12.60 -8.69
C ASP A 109 -6.81 11.32 -8.37
N ASN A 110 -7.67 10.91 -9.31
CA ASN A 110 -8.27 9.59 -9.32
C ASN A 110 -7.25 8.60 -9.90
N VAL A 111 -7.00 7.52 -9.19
CA VAL A 111 -6.14 6.45 -9.65
C VAL A 111 -6.90 5.14 -9.76
N LYS A 112 -6.49 4.33 -10.72
CA LYS A 112 -6.95 2.96 -10.89
C LYS A 112 -5.84 1.99 -10.47
N GLU A 113 -6.25 0.81 -10.02
CA GLU A 113 -5.30 -0.27 -9.75
C GLU A 113 -4.29 -0.39 -10.89
N GLY A 114 -3.00 -0.37 -10.55
CA GLY A 114 -1.90 -0.47 -11.50
C GLY A 114 -1.39 0.87 -12.05
N ASP A 115 -2.04 1.98 -11.79
CA ASP A 115 -1.54 3.29 -12.18
C ASP A 115 -0.22 3.60 -11.48
N LYS A 116 0.71 4.19 -12.20
CA LYS A 116 2.03 4.57 -11.66
C LYS A 116 1.89 5.70 -10.63
N LEU A 117 2.51 5.52 -9.49
CA LEU A 117 2.54 6.52 -8.42
C LEU A 117 3.91 7.18 -8.28
N ILE A 118 4.96 6.36 -8.11
CA ILE A 118 6.33 6.81 -7.87
C ILE A 118 7.27 5.89 -8.64
N ARG A 119 8.29 6.48 -9.27
CA ARG A 119 9.50 5.77 -9.69
C ARG A 119 10.62 6.14 -8.75
N PHE A 120 11.44 5.17 -8.36
CA PHE A 120 12.62 5.42 -7.55
C PHE A 120 13.85 4.72 -8.15
N ASP A 121 15.01 5.31 -7.90
CA ASP A 121 16.29 4.76 -8.30
C ASP A 121 16.91 4.01 -7.12
N ALA A 122 16.72 2.69 -7.07
CA ALA A 122 17.19 1.85 -5.98
C ALA A 122 18.72 1.93 -5.79
N LYS A 123 19.45 1.96 -6.87
CA LYS A 123 20.92 2.04 -6.83
C LYS A 123 21.38 3.35 -6.19
N LEU A 124 20.77 4.47 -6.58
CA LEU A 124 21.09 5.77 -6.02
C LEU A 124 20.75 5.81 -4.51
N ILE A 125 19.55 5.36 -4.14
CA ILE A 125 19.11 5.34 -2.73
C ILE A 125 20.09 4.55 -1.88
N LYS A 126 20.46 3.35 -2.32
CA LYS A 126 21.45 2.50 -1.62
C LYS A 126 22.83 3.14 -1.57
N SER A 127 23.25 3.81 -2.65
CA SER A 127 24.54 4.50 -2.70
C SER A 127 24.65 5.65 -1.70
N LYS A 128 23.52 6.24 -1.33
CA LYS A 128 23.44 7.28 -0.30
C LYS A 128 23.30 6.72 1.12
N GLY A 129 23.30 5.39 1.29
CA GLY A 129 23.22 4.71 2.59
C GLY A 129 21.82 4.44 3.09
N TYR A 130 20.80 4.57 2.26
CA TYR A 130 19.39 4.32 2.64
C TYR A 130 18.91 2.96 2.18
N GLN A 131 17.95 2.41 2.92
CA GLN A 131 17.25 1.18 2.56
C GLN A 131 16.07 1.49 1.64
N THR A 132 15.77 0.56 0.73
CA THR A 132 14.71 0.71 -0.26
C THR A 132 13.40 0.04 0.14
N THR A 133 13.30 -0.50 1.33
CA THR A 133 12.08 -1.11 1.86
C THR A 133 10.89 -0.18 1.63
N CYS A 134 9.86 -0.65 0.93
CA CYS A 134 8.65 0.12 0.67
C CYS A 134 7.53 -0.33 1.59
N ILE A 135 6.96 0.59 2.35
CA ILE A 135 6.00 0.30 3.40
C ILE A 135 4.60 0.72 2.95
N LEU A 136 3.62 -0.15 3.16
CA LEU A 136 2.20 0.15 3.06
C LEU A 136 1.61 0.14 4.47
N VAL A 137 1.02 1.26 4.87
CA VAL A 137 0.29 1.39 6.13
C VAL A 137 -1.17 1.70 5.85
N VAL A 138 -2.07 1.02 6.54
CA VAL A 138 -3.48 1.42 6.63
C VAL A 138 -3.61 2.28 7.89
N THR A 139 -3.63 3.60 7.72
CA THR A 139 -3.55 4.52 8.86
C THR A 139 -4.78 4.51 9.74
N ASN A 140 -5.92 4.11 9.20
CA ASN A 140 -7.17 3.87 9.95
C ASN A 140 -7.47 2.38 10.11
N SER A 141 -6.44 1.55 10.29
CA SER A 141 -6.57 0.09 10.42
C SER A 141 -7.51 -0.34 11.55
N ASP A 142 -7.64 0.45 12.62
CA ASP A 142 -8.55 0.17 13.73
C ASP A 142 -10.03 0.19 13.33
N ASP A 143 -10.36 0.85 12.22
CA ASP A 143 -11.71 0.86 11.67
C ASP A 143 -12.04 -0.41 10.86
N PHE A 144 -11.05 -1.27 10.63
CA PHE A 144 -11.17 -2.47 9.80
C PHE A 144 -10.74 -3.73 10.58
N PRO A 145 -11.58 -4.26 11.46
CA PRO A 145 -11.20 -5.37 12.36
C PRO A 145 -10.92 -6.70 11.64
N ASN A 146 -11.38 -6.83 10.39
CA ASN A 146 -11.16 -8.04 9.58
C ASN A 146 -10.10 -7.86 8.48
N LEU A 147 -9.16 -6.98 8.73
CA LEU A 147 -8.04 -6.70 7.84
C LEU A 147 -6.98 -7.79 7.94
N ASN A 148 -6.63 -8.40 6.82
CA ASN A 148 -5.61 -9.45 6.73
C ASN A 148 -4.44 -9.00 5.87
N PHE A 149 -3.23 -9.18 6.38
CA PHE A 149 -1.98 -8.91 5.66
C PHE A 149 -1.29 -10.23 5.33
N TYR A 150 -0.95 -10.44 4.06
CA TYR A 150 -0.28 -11.66 3.58
C TYR A 150 1.19 -11.36 3.35
N THR A 151 2.04 -12.06 4.09
CA THR A 151 3.49 -11.83 4.08
C THR A 151 4.25 -13.14 3.88
N GLY A 152 5.54 -13.04 3.58
CA GLY A 152 6.44 -14.18 3.43
C GLY A 152 6.60 -14.70 2.01
N MET A 153 5.79 -14.23 1.05
CA MET A 153 5.91 -14.64 -0.36
C MET A 153 6.64 -13.58 -1.18
N ASN A 154 7.06 -13.97 -2.37
CA ASN A 154 7.47 -13.04 -3.42
C ASN A 154 6.23 -12.58 -4.18
N ALA A 155 5.96 -11.30 -4.13
CA ALA A 155 4.83 -10.70 -4.84
C ALA A 155 5.21 -10.26 -6.26
N VAL A 156 4.24 -10.32 -7.14
CA VAL A 156 4.31 -9.76 -8.49
C VAL A 156 3.42 -8.53 -8.53
N VAL A 157 4.00 -7.39 -8.89
CA VAL A 157 3.31 -6.10 -8.96
C VAL A 157 2.02 -6.21 -9.79
N GLY A 158 0.93 -5.69 -9.23
CA GLY A 158 -0.38 -5.66 -9.88
C GLY A 158 -1.11 -7.00 -9.96
N LYS A 159 -0.55 -8.08 -9.42
CA LYS A 159 -1.12 -9.45 -9.51
C LYS A 159 -1.36 -10.10 -8.16
N THR A 160 -0.37 -10.11 -7.29
CA THR A 160 -0.45 -10.79 -5.99
C THR A 160 -1.32 -9.99 -5.03
N VAL A 161 -2.34 -10.62 -4.46
CA VAL A 161 -3.12 -10.04 -3.36
C VAL A 161 -2.26 -10.06 -2.10
N ILE A 162 -2.05 -8.91 -1.49
CA ILE A 162 -1.22 -8.74 -0.28
C ILE A 162 -2.03 -8.32 0.94
N VAL A 163 -3.20 -7.74 0.74
CA VAL A 163 -4.12 -7.34 1.80
C VAL A 163 -5.52 -7.70 1.36
N ASP A 164 -6.33 -8.22 2.27
CA ASP A 164 -7.77 -8.25 2.09
C ASP A 164 -8.50 -7.77 3.33
N VAL A 165 -9.72 -7.32 3.14
CA VAL A 165 -10.63 -6.95 4.22
C VAL A 165 -12.01 -7.53 3.91
N LYS A 166 -12.56 -8.19 4.89
CA LYS A 166 -13.93 -8.77 4.80
C LYS A 166 -14.98 -7.80 5.30
#